data_8d5564fd2bb59bbb4bf459d4124115dd
#
_entry.id   8d5564fd2bb59bbb4bf459d4124115dd
#
_cell.length_a   1.000
_cell.length_b   1.000
_cell.length_c   1.000
_cell.angle_alpha   90.00
_cell.angle_beta   90.00
_cell.angle_gamma   90.00
#
_symmetry.space_group_name_H-M   'P 1'
#
loop_
_entity.id
_entity.type
_entity.pdbx_description
1 polymer ?
#
loop_
_entity_poly.entity_id
_entity_poly.type
_entity_poly.pdbx_seq_one_letter_code
_entity_poly.pdbx_strand_id
1 'polypeptide(L)'
;MIAGGVAASAFPHLLLGKESANSHSGIKTSKQEVLPVRLALIGKGGQGTSDTRTALRVPGVKLVAVCDLYDARLQDAKKEWGSDVFTTREYKEILSRNDVDAVIVGTSDHWHQKICIEAMKAGKHVYCEKPVIHKIAEINDLIKAQELSGCVFQSGSQGMSSVGNRKAKQLVQNGAIGKVNFIEGAFTSAPRRACRIPEGLAPADIWWDRYIQNVRKVPFEPSRFFCWRNWKDYGTGIAGDLFVHVLSSLQYIMDSPGPQKVYTTGDIDGVGDTPYIMLSYFDYPARNGSDAFKVALTANYADSVSKKWSSLDFNMTGNEGTLRVEWDKVTLKKASKISAADFDKLAPIGNTIDKPEQVSDTELLFVEKGYNNCHLDHISRFFDAIRNKTKVEADVRFAVQTAVPAVLCYESYLSGKPVYWDPVNFKIKKVS
;
A
#
# COMPACT_ATOMS: atom_id res chain seq x y z
N MET A 1 9.17 53.36 -36.36
CA MET A 1 9.69 54.12 -35.22
C MET A 1 8.88 53.61 -34.03
N ILE A 2 9.34 52.92 -33.10
CA ILE A 2 10.34 52.96 -32.06
C ILE A 2 10.73 51.54 -31.69
N ALA A 3 12.03 51.31 -31.57
CA ALA A 3 12.65 50.12 -31.11
C ALA A 3 12.64 50.01 -29.56
N GLY A 4 12.60 48.79 -29.04
CA GLY A 4 12.71 48.53 -27.63
C GLY A 4 13.34 47.15 -27.41
N GLY A 5 14.54 47.17 -26.87
CA GLY A 5 15.59 46.16 -26.88
C GLY A 5 15.36 44.97 -25.97
N VAL A 6 16.01 43.88 -26.39
CA VAL A 6 16.19 42.63 -25.66
C VAL A 6 17.41 42.79 -24.77
N ALA A 7 17.23 42.61 -23.46
CA ALA A 7 18.35 42.47 -22.52
C ALA A 7 18.68 41.00 -22.30
N ALA A 8 19.84 40.59 -22.78
CA ALA A 8 20.45 39.28 -22.47
C ALA A 8 21.17 39.38 -21.14
N SER A 9 20.82 38.55 -20.17
CA SER A 9 21.58 38.35 -18.92
C SER A 9 22.55 37.17 -19.07
N ALA A 10 23.85 37.49 -18.97
CA ALA A 10 24.96 36.56 -19.06
C ALA A 10 25.12 35.77 -17.74
N PHE A 11 25.40 34.46 -17.85
CA PHE A 11 25.87 33.62 -16.76
C PHE A 11 27.39 33.73 -16.61
N PRO A 12 27.93 33.79 -15.40
CA PRO A 12 29.38 33.75 -15.19
C PRO A 12 29.93 32.34 -15.24
N HIS A 13 30.97 32.14 -16.03
CA HIS A 13 31.84 30.96 -16.02
C HIS A 13 32.55 30.82 -14.68
N LEU A 14 32.49 29.60 -14.07
CA LEU A 14 33.28 29.21 -12.95
C LEU A 14 34.55 28.48 -13.42
N LEU A 15 35.68 29.01 -13.03
CA LEU A 15 37.02 28.51 -13.33
C LEU A 15 37.35 27.24 -12.55
N LEU A 16 37.92 26.24 -13.27
CA LEU A 16 38.52 25.03 -12.73
C LEU A 16 39.78 25.41 -11.87
N GLY A 17 39.71 25.12 -10.60
CA GLY A 17 40.89 25.18 -9.67
C GLY A 17 41.44 23.78 -9.44
N LYS A 18 42.75 23.66 -9.55
CA LYS A 18 43.57 22.46 -9.42
C LYS A 18 43.48 21.83 -8.02
N GLU A 19 43.53 20.50 -7.99
CA GLU A 19 43.73 19.67 -6.81
C GLU A 19 45.00 20.02 -6.05
N SER A 20 44.91 20.11 -4.73
CA SER A 20 46.02 19.93 -3.82
C SER A 20 45.65 18.86 -2.78
N ALA A 21 46.43 17.79 -2.81
CA ALA A 21 46.41 16.75 -1.78
C ALA A 21 46.93 17.33 -0.45
N ASN A 22 46.18 17.15 0.63
CA ASN A 22 46.69 16.59 1.90
C ASN A 22 45.73 16.83 3.08
N SER A 23 45.78 15.82 3.91
CA SER A 23 45.42 15.71 5.32
C SER A 23 44.11 15.01 5.65
N HIS A 24 44.24 13.76 6.05
CA HIS A 24 43.28 13.02 6.85
C HIS A 24 43.06 13.76 8.17
N SER A 25 42.02 14.57 8.23
CA SER A 25 41.43 14.99 9.49
C SER A 25 40.21 14.09 9.74
N GLY A 26 40.26 13.31 10.82
CA GLY A 26 39.19 12.43 11.25
C GLY A 26 37.86 13.20 11.37
N ILE A 27 36.95 12.96 10.46
CA ILE A 27 35.56 13.37 10.60
C ILE A 27 35.01 12.56 11.77
N LYS A 28 34.95 13.17 12.95
CA LYS A 28 34.11 12.71 14.04
C LYS A 28 32.67 12.74 13.47
N THR A 29 32.17 11.60 13.04
CA THR A 29 30.74 11.41 12.80
C THR A 29 30.05 11.69 14.13
N SER A 30 29.54 12.90 14.30
CA SER A 30 28.58 13.19 15.34
C SER A 30 27.43 12.20 15.11
N LYS A 31 27.14 11.32 16.08
CA LYS A 31 25.90 10.54 16.09
C LYS A 31 24.78 11.57 16.08
N GLN A 32 24.19 11.80 14.92
CA GLN A 32 23.03 12.66 14.81
C GLN A 32 21.97 12.03 15.72
N GLU A 33 21.57 12.74 16.76
CA GLU A 33 20.62 12.26 17.74
C GLU A 33 19.30 12.04 17.02
N VAL A 34 18.88 10.77 16.92
CA VAL A 34 17.66 10.42 16.20
C VAL A 34 16.48 10.84 17.07
N LEU A 35 15.68 11.78 16.60
CA LEU A 35 14.47 12.24 17.29
C LEU A 35 13.56 11.04 17.59
N PRO A 36 13.21 10.82 18.87
CA PRO A 36 12.35 9.70 19.25
C PRO A 36 10.94 9.92 18.72
N VAL A 37 10.29 8.81 18.29
CA VAL A 37 8.85 8.79 17.93
C VAL A 37 8.15 7.77 18.82
N ARG A 38 7.18 8.24 19.58
CA ARG A 38 6.37 7.41 20.50
C ARG A 38 5.16 6.88 19.74
N LEU A 39 5.19 5.58 19.50
CA LEU A 39 4.24 4.86 18.68
C LEU A 39 3.17 4.19 19.54
N ALA A 40 1.94 4.16 19.06
CA ALA A 40 0.91 3.28 19.59
C ALA A 40 0.32 2.38 18.48
N LEU A 41 -0.12 1.19 18.88
CA LEU A 41 -0.80 0.24 18.00
C LEU A 41 -2.31 0.24 18.32
N ILE A 42 -3.15 0.38 17.29
CA ILE A 42 -4.61 0.19 17.39
C ILE A 42 -4.99 -0.98 16.49
N GLY A 43 -5.34 -2.11 17.10
CA GLY A 43 -5.61 -3.38 16.44
C GLY A 43 -4.40 -4.33 16.42
N LYS A 44 -4.21 -5.10 17.51
CA LYS A 44 -3.16 -6.12 17.65
C LYS A 44 -3.54 -7.44 16.97
N GLY A 45 -4.01 -7.34 15.71
CA GLY A 45 -4.14 -8.48 14.80
C GLY A 45 -2.80 -8.92 14.23
N GLY A 46 -2.80 -9.92 13.33
CA GLY A 46 -1.57 -10.43 12.71
C GLY A 46 -0.77 -9.34 12.00
N GLN A 47 -1.43 -8.53 11.14
CA GLN A 47 -0.75 -7.48 10.40
C GLN A 47 -0.29 -6.33 11.30
N GLY A 48 -1.16 -5.79 12.17
CA GLY A 48 -0.78 -4.72 13.10
C GLY A 48 0.40 -5.12 14.00
N THR A 49 0.46 -6.39 14.43
CA THR A 49 1.63 -6.93 15.16
C THR A 49 2.89 -6.94 14.29
N SER A 50 2.79 -7.39 13.03
CA SER A 50 3.91 -7.43 12.08
C SER A 50 4.45 -6.03 11.78
N ASP A 51 3.57 -5.07 11.54
CA ASP A 51 3.94 -3.67 11.28
C ASP A 51 4.61 -3.04 12.50
N THR A 52 4.09 -3.30 13.70
CA THR A 52 4.70 -2.81 14.95
C THR A 52 6.10 -3.40 15.16
N ARG A 53 6.28 -4.71 14.96
CA ARG A 53 7.60 -5.35 15.03
C ARG A 53 8.58 -4.73 14.04
N THR A 54 8.10 -4.43 12.83
CA THR A 54 8.92 -3.78 11.79
C THR A 54 9.24 -2.33 12.17
N ALA A 55 8.28 -1.59 12.71
CA ALA A 55 8.45 -0.22 13.19
C ALA A 55 9.49 -0.12 14.30
N LEU A 56 9.50 -1.06 15.22
CA LEU A 56 10.46 -1.10 16.34
C LEU A 56 11.91 -1.40 15.90
N ARG A 57 12.13 -1.81 14.65
CA ARG A 57 13.48 -1.92 14.06
C ARG A 57 14.01 -0.58 13.57
N VAL A 58 13.15 0.43 13.42
CA VAL A 58 13.56 1.78 13.01
C VAL A 58 14.16 2.50 14.22
N PRO A 59 15.41 3.01 14.13
CA PRO A 59 16.06 3.69 15.26
C PRO A 59 15.19 4.81 15.84
N GLY A 60 15.13 4.87 17.18
CA GLY A 60 14.39 5.91 17.90
C GLY A 60 12.87 5.73 17.96
N VAL A 61 12.30 4.65 17.42
CA VAL A 61 10.86 4.33 17.56
C VAL A 61 10.66 3.52 18.84
N LYS A 62 9.68 3.93 19.64
CA LYS A 62 9.32 3.26 20.89
C LYS A 62 7.81 3.05 20.96
N LEU A 63 7.38 1.80 21.20
CA LEU A 63 5.98 1.49 21.46
C LEU A 63 5.63 1.90 22.91
N VAL A 64 4.58 2.70 23.07
CA VAL A 64 4.12 3.18 24.38
C VAL A 64 2.71 2.72 24.73
N ALA A 65 1.89 2.35 23.74
CA ALA A 65 0.52 1.93 23.98
C ALA A 65 0.00 0.94 22.94
N VAL A 66 -0.96 0.09 23.34
CA VAL A 66 -1.66 -0.87 22.48
C VAL A 66 -3.14 -0.88 22.80
N CYS A 67 -3.97 -0.83 21.76
CA CYS A 67 -5.41 -1.03 21.84
C CYS A 67 -5.85 -2.26 21.04
N ASP A 68 -6.67 -3.10 21.65
CA ASP A 68 -7.42 -4.15 20.94
C ASP A 68 -8.71 -4.44 21.72
N LEU A 69 -9.73 -4.92 21.04
CA LEU A 69 -11.02 -5.25 21.65
C LEU A 69 -11.04 -6.64 22.30
N TYR A 70 -9.99 -7.44 22.12
CA TYR A 70 -9.84 -8.79 22.64
C TYR A 70 -8.76 -8.84 23.72
N ASP A 71 -9.14 -9.22 24.95
CA ASP A 71 -8.27 -9.18 26.12
C ASP A 71 -7.00 -10.00 25.99
N ALA A 72 -7.08 -11.20 25.41
CA ALA A 72 -5.91 -12.04 25.24
C ALA A 72 -4.83 -11.36 24.38
N ARG A 73 -5.22 -10.54 23.39
CA ARG A 73 -4.26 -9.75 22.60
C ARG A 73 -3.60 -8.65 23.40
N LEU A 74 -4.32 -8.05 24.35
CA LEU A 74 -3.75 -7.04 25.27
C LEU A 74 -2.76 -7.66 26.24
N GLN A 75 -3.06 -8.87 26.74
CA GLN A 75 -2.14 -9.64 27.57
C GLN A 75 -0.89 -10.04 26.77
N ASP A 76 -1.06 -10.50 25.54
CA ASP A 76 0.07 -10.81 24.64
C ASP A 76 0.92 -9.59 24.34
N ALA A 77 0.34 -8.40 24.23
CA ALA A 77 1.10 -7.16 24.04
C ALA A 77 2.07 -6.90 25.21
N LYS A 78 1.61 -7.06 26.42
CA LYS A 78 2.46 -6.91 27.62
C LYS A 78 3.55 -7.98 27.71
N LYS A 79 3.25 -9.21 27.31
CA LYS A 79 4.26 -10.30 27.28
C LYS A 79 5.33 -10.04 26.22
N GLU A 80 4.92 -9.53 25.06
CA GLU A 80 5.81 -9.35 23.92
C GLU A 80 6.66 -8.07 24.02
N TRP A 81 6.05 -6.96 24.48
CA TRP A 81 6.67 -5.63 24.41
C TRP A 81 6.95 -5.00 25.77
N GLY A 82 6.63 -5.68 26.86
CA GLY A 82 6.91 -5.26 28.23
C GLY A 82 5.68 -4.83 29.01
N SER A 83 5.73 -4.98 30.34
CA SER A 83 4.64 -4.62 31.26
C SER A 83 4.32 -3.13 31.28
N ASP A 84 5.30 -2.30 30.91
CA ASP A 84 5.17 -0.83 30.92
C ASP A 84 4.37 -0.29 29.72
N VAL A 85 4.11 -1.13 28.70
CA VAL A 85 3.25 -0.75 27.58
C VAL A 85 1.83 -0.59 28.08
N PHE A 86 1.27 0.61 27.92
CA PHE A 86 -0.13 0.86 28.25
C PHE A 86 -1.06 0.05 27.36
N THR A 87 -2.05 -0.62 27.92
CA THR A 87 -3.01 -1.43 27.16
C THR A 87 -4.43 -1.03 27.49
N THR A 88 -5.29 -0.94 26.45
CA THR A 88 -6.70 -0.57 26.60
C THR A 88 -7.57 -1.21 25.52
N ARG A 89 -8.89 -1.33 25.79
CA ARG A 89 -9.90 -1.67 24.78
C ARG A 89 -10.44 -0.44 24.03
N GLU A 90 -10.21 0.78 24.54
CA GLU A 90 -10.74 2.03 23.98
C GLU A 90 -9.63 2.85 23.30
N TYR A 91 -9.64 2.88 21.98
CA TYR A 91 -8.61 3.60 21.22
C TYR A 91 -8.60 5.11 21.49
N LYS A 92 -9.71 5.70 21.93
CA LYS A 92 -9.76 7.13 22.27
C LYS A 92 -8.87 7.47 23.47
N GLU A 93 -8.66 6.52 24.38
CA GLU A 93 -7.69 6.71 25.47
C GLU A 93 -6.26 6.86 24.92
N ILE A 94 -5.91 6.11 23.86
CA ILE A 94 -4.63 6.28 23.16
C ILE A 94 -4.55 7.67 22.53
N LEU A 95 -5.60 8.10 21.83
CA LEU A 95 -5.60 9.38 21.12
C LEU A 95 -5.50 10.59 22.06
N SER A 96 -6.00 10.47 23.29
CA SER A 96 -5.93 11.52 24.31
C SER A 96 -4.57 11.64 25.00
N ARG A 97 -3.65 10.68 24.81
CA ARG A 97 -2.33 10.67 25.47
C ARG A 97 -1.37 11.67 24.84
N ASN A 98 -0.69 12.44 25.68
CA ASN A 98 0.35 13.38 25.25
C ASN A 98 1.70 12.70 24.94
N ASP A 99 1.88 11.45 25.36
CA ASP A 99 3.07 10.65 25.12
C ASP A 99 2.91 9.68 23.91
N VAL A 100 1.97 9.95 23.02
CA VAL A 100 1.80 9.27 21.73
C VAL A 100 1.99 10.30 20.62
N ASP A 101 2.91 10.05 19.67
CA ASP A 101 3.19 10.90 18.52
C ASP A 101 2.53 10.35 17.25
N ALA A 102 2.52 9.03 17.12
CA ALA A 102 2.03 8.33 15.93
C ALA A 102 1.25 7.06 16.30
N VAL A 103 0.34 6.67 15.41
CA VAL A 103 -0.42 5.42 15.56
C VAL A 103 -0.29 4.54 14.33
N ILE A 104 -0.18 3.22 14.54
CA ILE A 104 -0.47 2.20 13.53
C ILE A 104 -1.91 1.78 13.70
N VAL A 105 -2.70 1.86 12.62
CA VAL A 105 -4.09 1.39 12.56
C VAL A 105 -4.13 0.09 11.77
N GLY A 106 -4.23 -1.04 12.48
CA GLY A 106 -4.23 -2.41 11.94
C GLY A 106 -5.49 -3.17 12.31
N THR A 107 -6.63 -2.49 12.35
CA THR A 107 -7.96 -3.05 12.65
C THR A 107 -8.58 -3.77 11.45
N SER A 108 -9.84 -4.19 11.53
CA SER A 108 -10.65 -4.53 10.36
C SER A 108 -11.05 -3.26 9.57
N ASP A 109 -11.28 -3.40 8.26
CA ASP A 109 -11.42 -2.30 7.30
C ASP A 109 -12.44 -1.23 7.71
N HIS A 110 -13.59 -1.65 8.25
CA HIS A 110 -14.69 -0.74 8.62
C HIS A 110 -14.36 0.25 9.76
N TRP A 111 -13.22 0.09 10.42
CA TRP A 111 -12.73 1.02 11.44
C TRP A 111 -11.64 1.97 10.94
N HIS A 112 -11.00 1.68 9.81
CA HIS A 112 -9.83 2.41 9.32
C HIS A 112 -10.10 3.91 9.20
N GLN A 113 -11.08 4.28 8.38
CA GLN A 113 -11.40 5.69 8.11
C GLN A 113 -11.69 6.47 9.40
N LYS A 114 -12.56 5.92 10.27
CA LYS A 114 -12.97 6.60 11.50
C LYS A 114 -11.80 6.83 12.44
N ILE A 115 -11.01 5.81 12.71
CA ILE A 115 -9.85 5.91 13.62
C ILE A 115 -8.81 6.87 13.03
N CYS A 116 -8.53 6.79 11.73
CA CYS A 116 -7.59 7.68 11.07
C CYS A 116 -7.99 9.17 11.19
N ILE A 117 -9.26 9.49 10.95
CA ILE A 117 -9.77 10.86 11.09
C ILE A 117 -9.64 11.34 12.54
N GLU A 118 -10.05 10.54 13.50
CA GLU A 118 -9.98 10.90 14.92
C GLU A 118 -8.52 11.04 15.40
N ALA A 119 -7.61 10.19 14.93
CA ALA A 119 -6.19 10.28 15.22
C ALA A 119 -5.57 11.57 14.68
N MET A 120 -5.83 11.89 13.41
CA MET A 120 -5.33 13.13 12.79
C MET A 120 -5.91 14.38 13.47
N LYS A 121 -7.19 14.37 13.87
CA LYS A 121 -7.80 15.46 14.66
C LYS A 121 -7.16 15.62 16.04
N ALA A 122 -6.65 14.54 16.63
CA ALA A 122 -5.90 14.55 17.87
C ALA A 122 -4.40 14.88 17.67
N GLY A 123 -3.98 15.28 16.48
CA GLY A 123 -2.61 15.64 16.15
C GLY A 123 -1.65 14.44 16.06
N LYS A 124 -2.16 13.22 15.88
CA LYS A 124 -1.33 12.02 15.76
C LYS A 124 -1.04 11.71 14.28
N HIS A 125 0.22 11.42 13.97
CA HIS A 125 0.61 10.86 12.67
C HIS A 125 0.05 9.45 12.52
N VAL A 126 -0.32 9.05 11.30
CA VAL A 126 -1.05 7.80 11.06
C VAL A 126 -0.36 6.93 10.03
N TYR A 127 -0.05 5.71 10.40
CA TYR A 127 0.19 4.61 9.48
C TYR A 127 -1.05 3.71 9.49
N CYS A 128 -1.75 3.58 8.37
CA CYS A 128 -2.99 2.81 8.30
C CYS A 128 -2.85 1.64 7.33
N GLU A 129 -3.19 0.44 7.77
CA GLU A 129 -3.26 -0.71 6.88
C GLU A 129 -4.29 -0.52 5.77
N LYS A 130 -4.03 -1.17 4.64
CA LYS A 130 -4.90 -1.19 3.46
C LYS A 130 -6.09 -2.16 3.66
N PRO A 131 -7.22 -1.90 3.04
CA PRO A 131 -7.64 -0.67 2.35
C PRO A 131 -8.02 0.41 3.36
N VAL A 132 -7.69 1.67 3.07
CA VAL A 132 -7.92 2.78 4.01
C VAL A 132 -9.38 3.22 4.10
N ILE A 133 -10.20 2.77 3.17
CA ILE A 133 -11.65 2.98 3.12
C ILE A 133 -12.38 1.65 2.93
N HIS A 134 -13.56 1.57 3.50
CA HIS A 134 -14.50 0.46 3.35
C HIS A 134 -15.65 0.80 2.39
N LYS A 135 -15.96 2.10 2.23
CA LYS A 135 -17.04 2.61 1.39
C LYS A 135 -16.62 3.87 0.65
N ILE A 136 -17.18 4.08 -0.54
CA ILE A 136 -16.92 5.29 -1.36
C ILE A 136 -17.25 6.59 -0.61
N ALA A 137 -18.30 6.59 0.21
CA ALA A 137 -18.71 7.77 1.00
C ALA A 137 -17.64 8.26 2.01
N GLU A 138 -16.65 7.43 2.35
CA GLU A 138 -15.61 7.73 3.33
C GLU A 138 -14.45 8.58 2.79
N ILE A 139 -14.36 8.73 1.47
CA ILE A 139 -13.23 9.34 0.75
C ILE A 139 -13.00 10.79 1.18
N ASN A 140 -14.02 11.63 1.01
CA ASN A 140 -13.86 13.07 1.15
C ASN A 140 -13.50 13.48 2.58
N ASP A 141 -14.09 12.82 3.57
CA ASP A 141 -13.84 13.12 4.98
C ASP A 141 -12.42 12.73 5.37
N LEU A 142 -11.91 11.61 4.84
CA LEU A 142 -10.55 11.15 5.12
C LEU A 142 -9.50 12.10 4.50
N ILE A 143 -9.68 12.49 3.23
CA ILE A 143 -8.78 13.43 2.54
C ILE A 143 -8.79 14.79 3.28
N LYS A 144 -9.98 15.32 3.59
CA LYS A 144 -10.13 16.59 4.30
C LYS A 144 -9.47 16.55 5.68
N ALA A 145 -9.57 15.44 6.41
CA ALA A 145 -8.96 15.31 7.73
C ALA A 145 -7.43 15.42 7.67
N GLN A 146 -6.79 14.81 6.66
CA GLN A 146 -5.34 14.94 6.49
C GLN A 146 -4.94 16.37 6.10
N GLU A 147 -5.66 16.98 5.15
CA GLU A 147 -5.36 18.36 4.70
C GLU A 147 -5.45 19.38 5.84
N LEU A 148 -6.40 19.20 6.76
CA LEU A 148 -6.60 20.11 7.91
C LEU A 148 -5.65 19.84 9.07
N SER A 149 -5.19 18.60 9.25
CA SER A 149 -4.40 18.22 10.44
C SER A 149 -2.92 18.56 10.32
N GLY A 150 -2.38 18.61 9.10
CA GLY A 150 -0.94 18.68 8.86
C GLY A 150 -0.16 17.43 9.30
N CYS A 151 -0.85 16.38 9.73
CA CYS A 151 -0.22 15.12 10.14
C CYS A 151 0.33 14.34 8.92
N VAL A 152 1.41 13.61 9.12
CA VAL A 152 1.85 12.61 8.15
C VAL A 152 0.87 11.45 8.20
N PHE A 153 0.35 11.07 7.04
CA PHE A 153 -0.44 9.87 6.85
C PHE A 153 0.25 8.99 5.82
N GLN A 154 0.43 7.71 6.14
CA GLN A 154 0.94 6.72 5.20
C GLN A 154 0.08 5.46 5.21
N SER A 155 -0.27 4.98 4.02
CA SER A 155 -0.99 3.71 3.86
C SER A 155 -0.02 2.53 3.91
N GLY A 156 -0.46 1.39 4.45
CA GLY A 156 0.25 0.11 4.43
C GLY A 156 0.33 -0.53 3.04
N SER A 157 0.66 0.26 2.02
CA SER A 157 0.85 -0.19 0.64
C SER A 157 2.34 -0.51 0.39
N GLN A 158 2.89 -1.48 1.13
CA GLN A 158 4.33 -1.75 1.23
C GLN A 158 4.98 -2.07 -0.13
N GLY A 159 4.22 -2.64 -1.09
CA GLY A 159 4.68 -2.92 -2.45
C GLY A 159 5.31 -1.72 -3.16
N MET A 160 4.81 -0.50 -2.91
CA MET A 160 5.39 0.73 -3.50
C MET A 160 6.86 0.93 -3.15
N SER A 161 7.30 0.46 -2.00
CA SER A 161 8.69 0.57 -1.55
C SER A 161 9.55 -0.60 -1.98
N SER A 162 8.97 -1.59 -2.66
CA SER A 162 9.72 -2.75 -3.15
C SER A 162 10.66 -2.37 -4.30
N VAL A 163 11.81 -3.01 -4.33
CA VAL A 163 12.80 -2.76 -5.40
C VAL A 163 12.26 -3.18 -6.77
N GLY A 164 11.47 -4.27 -6.82
CA GLY A 164 10.86 -4.73 -8.07
C GLY A 164 9.87 -3.70 -8.64
N ASN A 165 8.95 -3.16 -7.84
CA ASN A 165 8.01 -2.15 -8.32
C ASN A 165 8.70 -0.84 -8.74
N ARG A 166 9.73 -0.42 -8.03
CA ARG A 166 10.54 0.75 -8.41
C ARG A 166 11.27 0.52 -9.73
N LYS A 167 11.86 -0.65 -9.90
CA LYS A 167 12.53 -1.01 -11.16
C LYS A 167 11.54 -1.13 -12.31
N ALA A 168 10.36 -1.73 -12.09
CA ALA A 168 9.30 -1.80 -13.08
C ALA A 168 8.84 -0.41 -13.51
N LYS A 169 8.63 0.53 -12.56
CA LYS A 169 8.30 1.92 -12.86
C LYS A 169 9.36 2.56 -13.76
N GLN A 170 10.63 2.41 -13.42
CA GLN A 170 11.75 2.92 -14.21
C GLN A 170 11.76 2.35 -15.64
N LEU A 171 11.60 1.03 -15.78
CA LEU A 171 11.58 0.36 -17.09
C LEU A 171 10.40 0.83 -17.94
N VAL A 172 9.21 0.98 -17.35
CA VAL A 172 8.03 1.49 -18.06
C VAL A 172 8.23 2.94 -18.50
N GLN A 173 8.72 3.81 -17.61
CA GLN A 173 8.98 5.22 -17.92
C GLN A 173 10.03 5.39 -19.03
N ASN A 174 11.03 4.50 -19.08
CA ASN A 174 12.04 4.49 -20.13
C ASN A 174 11.58 3.78 -21.41
N GLY A 175 10.34 3.29 -21.48
CA GLY A 175 9.78 2.63 -22.66
C GLY A 175 10.37 1.26 -22.97
N ALA A 176 10.88 0.52 -21.95
CA ALA A 176 11.52 -0.78 -22.14
C ALA A 176 10.63 -1.84 -22.79
N ILE A 177 9.31 -1.75 -22.60
CA ILE A 177 8.30 -2.63 -23.21
C ILE A 177 7.37 -1.91 -24.19
N GLY A 178 7.73 -0.66 -24.58
CA GLY A 178 6.89 0.17 -25.42
C GLY A 178 5.61 0.62 -24.69
N LYS A 179 4.49 0.72 -25.41
CA LYS A 179 3.19 1.14 -24.89
C LYS A 179 2.52 0.00 -24.12
N VAL A 180 2.34 0.16 -22.82
CA VAL A 180 1.59 -0.82 -22.00
C VAL A 180 0.14 -0.85 -22.43
N ASN A 181 -0.40 -2.04 -22.69
CA ASN A 181 -1.77 -2.24 -23.12
C ASN A 181 -2.57 -3.18 -22.22
N PHE A 182 -1.92 -4.13 -21.54
CA PHE A 182 -2.58 -5.10 -20.69
C PHE A 182 -1.75 -5.42 -19.43
N ILE A 183 -2.43 -5.54 -18.29
CA ILE A 183 -1.84 -5.97 -17.01
C ILE A 183 -2.70 -7.08 -16.45
N GLU A 184 -2.09 -8.14 -15.94
CA GLU A 184 -2.81 -9.26 -15.37
C GLU A 184 -2.15 -9.79 -14.09
N GLY A 185 -3.00 -10.24 -13.15
CA GLY A 185 -2.58 -10.90 -11.92
C GLY A 185 -3.59 -11.94 -11.47
N ALA A 186 -3.09 -13.00 -10.86
CA ALA A 186 -3.94 -14.06 -10.36
C ALA A 186 -3.52 -14.41 -8.92
N PHE A 187 -4.52 -14.63 -8.08
CA PHE A 187 -4.32 -15.01 -6.69
C PHE A 187 -4.91 -16.41 -6.48
N THR A 188 -4.05 -17.36 -6.17
CA THR A 188 -4.47 -18.67 -5.72
C THR A 188 -4.02 -18.85 -4.29
N SER A 189 -4.92 -19.19 -3.40
CA SER A 189 -4.62 -19.41 -1.99
C SER A 189 -5.21 -20.74 -1.56
N ALA A 190 -4.53 -21.39 -0.63
CA ALA A 190 -5.08 -22.52 0.09
C ALA A 190 -6.45 -22.16 0.71
N PRO A 191 -7.32 -23.14 0.92
CA PRO A 191 -8.73 -22.94 1.20
C PRO A 191 -8.94 -21.87 2.23
N ARG A 192 -9.83 -20.95 1.89
CA ARG A 192 -10.32 -19.81 2.65
C ARG A 192 -9.47 -19.50 3.86
N ARG A 193 -8.79 -18.38 3.89
CA ARG A 193 -7.92 -17.99 5.02
C ARG A 193 -8.45 -18.60 6.30
N ALA A 194 -7.85 -19.73 6.70
CA ALA A 194 -8.22 -20.43 7.91
C ALA A 194 -8.03 -19.45 9.06
N CYS A 195 -9.10 -18.79 9.45
CA CYS A 195 -9.09 -17.99 10.66
C CYS A 195 -9.14 -18.95 11.84
N ARG A 196 -8.25 -18.77 12.77
CA ARG A 196 -8.27 -19.54 14.01
C ARG A 196 -9.15 -18.84 15.03
N ILE A 197 -10.25 -19.47 15.39
CA ILE A 197 -11.08 -19.05 16.52
C ILE A 197 -10.50 -19.75 17.75
N PRO A 198 -10.12 -19.02 18.82
CA PRO A 198 -9.63 -19.63 20.05
C PRO A 198 -10.68 -20.54 20.68
N GLU A 199 -10.23 -21.68 21.21
CA GLU A 199 -11.09 -22.55 22.03
C GLU A 199 -11.40 -21.88 23.37
N GLY A 200 -12.59 -22.16 23.92
CA GLY A 200 -13.01 -21.62 25.23
C GLY A 200 -13.29 -20.13 25.25
N LEU A 201 -13.43 -19.46 24.08
CA LEU A 201 -13.72 -18.04 24.01
C LEU A 201 -15.07 -17.70 24.63
N ALA A 202 -15.06 -16.82 25.64
CA ALA A 202 -16.27 -16.25 26.20
C ALA A 202 -16.67 -14.94 25.50
N PRO A 203 -17.98 -14.62 25.36
CA PRO A 203 -18.42 -13.35 24.79
C PRO A 203 -17.83 -12.11 25.47
N ALA A 204 -17.56 -12.17 26.78
CA ALA A 204 -16.97 -11.09 27.56
C ALA A 204 -15.50 -10.81 27.21
N ASP A 205 -14.79 -11.76 26.60
CA ASP A 205 -13.38 -11.60 26.22
C ASP A 205 -13.21 -10.56 25.10
N ILE A 206 -14.29 -10.27 24.37
CA ILE A 206 -14.30 -9.32 23.26
C ILE A 206 -15.32 -8.23 23.52
N TRP A 207 -14.92 -6.98 23.35
CA TRP A 207 -15.87 -5.87 23.41
C TRP A 207 -16.67 -5.80 22.09
N TRP A 208 -17.66 -6.70 21.95
CA TRP A 208 -18.43 -6.89 20.73
C TRP A 208 -19.24 -5.67 20.32
N ASP A 209 -19.94 -5.02 21.25
CA ASP A 209 -20.74 -3.83 20.96
C ASP A 209 -19.89 -2.69 20.41
N ARG A 210 -18.65 -2.57 20.88
CA ARG A 210 -17.67 -1.62 20.34
C ARG A 210 -17.24 -2.00 18.93
N TYR A 211 -16.97 -3.29 18.68
CA TYR A 211 -16.56 -3.79 17.37
C TYR A 211 -17.60 -3.47 16.29
N ILE A 212 -18.91 -3.67 16.57
CA ILE A 212 -20.00 -3.44 15.63
C ILE A 212 -20.64 -2.04 15.72
N GLN A 213 -20.02 -1.10 16.43
CA GLN A 213 -20.64 0.19 16.74
C GLN A 213 -21.04 1.00 15.50
N ASN A 214 -20.25 0.94 14.43
CA ASN A 214 -20.43 1.70 13.19
C ASN A 214 -21.00 0.87 12.01
N VAL A 215 -21.48 -0.34 12.29
CA VAL A 215 -22.08 -1.24 11.30
C VAL A 215 -23.38 -1.82 11.83
N ARG A 216 -24.01 -2.71 11.04
CA ARG A 216 -25.25 -3.40 11.43
C ARG A 216 -25.07 -4.16 12.76
N LYS A 217 -26.03 -3.99 13.66
CA LYS A 217 -26.08 -4.70 14.93
C LYS A 217 -26.51 -6.15 14.73
N VAL A 218 -25.65 -7.06 15.16
CA VAL A 218 -25.90 -8.51 15.13
C VAL A 218 -25.44 -9.15 16.44
N PRO A 219 -26.00 -10.28 16.86
CA PRO A 219 -25.52 -11.04 18.01
C PRO A 219 -24.04 -11.39 17.90
N PHE A 220 -23.38 -11.60 19.03
CA PHE A 220 -21.99 -12.03 19.05
C PHE A 220 -21.82 -13.37 18.33
N GLU A 221 -20.90 -13.37 17.40
CA GLU A 221 -20.47 -14.54 16.64
C GLU A 221 -18.96 -14.50 16.44
N PRO A 222 -18.18 -15.43 17.04
CA PRO A 222 -16.72 -15.41 16.98
C PRO A 222 -16.15 -15.32 15.57
N SER A 223 -16.79 -16.02 14.60
CA SER A 223 -16.38 -16.00 13.20
C SER A 223 -16.38 -14.59 12.61
N ARG A 224 -17.30 -13.71 13.03
CA ARG A 224 -17.39 -12.32 12.57
C ARG A 224 -16.24 -11.45 13.08
N PHE A 225 -15.65 -11.80 14.21
CA PHE A 225 -14.51 -11.07 14.74
C PHE A 225 -13.17 -11.60 14.20
N PHE A 226 -12.97 -12.92 14.25
CA PHE A 226 -11.70 -13.52 13.84
C PHE A 226 -11.57 -13.71 12.33
N CYS A 227 -12.69 -13.99 11.64
CA CYS A 227 -12.77 -14.20 10.20
C CYS A 227 -13.46 -13.02 9.49
N TRP A 228 -13.25 -11.82 9.96
CA TRP A 228 -13.98 -10.62 9.56
C TRP A 228 -13.95 -10.36 8.04
N ARG A 229 -12.92 -10.83 7.34
CA ARG A 229 -12.81 -10.72 5.87
C ARG A 229 -13.88 -11.50 5.11
N ASN A 230 -14.54 -12.45 5.76
CA ASN A 230 -15.63 -13.21 5.17
C ASN A 230 -16.99 -12.44 5.21
N TRP A 231 -16.99 -11.24 5.85
CA TRP A 231 -18.21 -10.50 6.10
C TRP A 231 -18.11 -9.08 5.57
N LYS A 232 -19.04 -8.70 4.68
CA LYS A 232 -19.09 -7.37 4.05
C LYS A 232 -19.26 -6.22 5.03
N ASP A 233 -19.83 -6.50 6.22
CA ASP A 233 -19.99 -5.48 7.25
C ASP A 233 -18.63 -5.02 7.81
N TYR A 234 -17.57 -5.82 7.69
CA TYR A 234 -16.28 -5.56 8.33
C TYR A 234 -15.11 -5.44 7.36
N GLY A 235 -15.26 -5.94 6.13
CA GLY A 235 -14.19 -5.92 5.14
C GLY A 235 -14.71 -5.87 3.71
N THR A 236 -13.79 -5.65 2.78
CA THR A 236 -14.04 -5.54 1.34
C THR A 236 -13.75 -6.85 0.60
N GLY A 237 -13.71 -7.98 1.34
CA GLY A 237 -13.47 -9.32 0.77
C GLY A 237 -12.14 -9.43 0.04
N ILE A 238 -12.11 -10.28 -1.00
CA ILE A 238 -10.91 -10.54 -1.82
C ILE A 238 -10.33 -9.27 -2.42
N ALA A 239 -11.17 -8.36 -2.91
CA ALA A 239 -10.69 -7.18 -3.61
C ALA A 239 -9.89 -6.25 -2.69
N GLY A 240 -10.39 -5.95 -1.49
CA GLY A 240 -9.67 -5.11 -0.52
C GLY A 240 -8.54 -5.84 0.19
N ASP A 241 -8.60 -7.17 0.25
CA ASP A 241 -7.54 -7.94 0.87
C ASP A 241 -6.36 -8.21 -0.08
N LEU A 242 -6.62 -8.60 -1.35
CA LEU A 242 -5.62 -9.03 -2.31
C LEU A 242 -5.45 -8.08 -3.50
N PHE A 243 -6.53 -7.75 -4.22
CA PHE A 243 -6.40 -6.96 -5.44
C PHE A 243 -5.77 -5.59 -5.16
N VAL A 244 -6.04 -5.00 -3.99
CA VAL A 244 -5.46 -3.72 -3.58
C VAL A 244 -3.93 -3.71 -3.62
N HIS A 245 -3.25 -4.83 -3.41
CA HIS A 245 -1.78 -4.91 -3.50
C HIS A 245 -1.29 -4.73 -4.93
N VAL A 246 -1.89 -5.43 -5.90
CA VAL A 246 -1.55 -5.25 -7.32
C VAL A 246 -2.02 -3.88 -7.80
N LEU A 247 -3.23 -3.45 -7.42
CA LEU A 247 -3.76 -2.14 -7.78
C LEU A 247 -2.87 -0.99 -7.31
N SER A 248 -2.34 -1.05 -6.07
CA SER A 248 -1.40 -0.04 -5.58
C SER A 248 -0.07 -0.07 -6.33
N SER A 249 0.46 -1.27 -6.62
CA SER A 249 1.70 -1.43 -7.37
C SER A 249 1.58 -0.90 -8.80
N LEU A 250 0.54 -1.32 -9.54
CA LEU A 250 0.36 -0.88 -10.94
C LEU A 250 0.05 0.61 -11.04
N GLN A 251 -0.75 1.19 -10.12
CA GLN A 251 -1.03 2.62 -10.13
C GLN A 251 0.22 3.45 -9.81
N TYR A 252 1.08 2.96 -8.92
CA TYR A 252 2.39 3.54 -8.68
C TYR A 252 3.30 3.48 -9.91
N ILE A 253 3.38 2.33 -10.59
CA ILE A 253 4.22 2.13 -11.78
C ILE A 253 3.73 3.01 -12.94
N MET A 254 2.43 3.05 -13.18
CA MET A 254 1.81 3.73 -14.30
C MET A 254 1.48 5.21 -14.05
N ASP A 255 1.77 5.75 -12.86
CA ASP A 255 1.34 7.09 -12.43
C ASP A 255 -0.17 7.34 -12.67
N SER A 256 -0.99 6.32 -12.43
CA SER A 256 -2.42 6.36 -12.74
C SER A 256 -3.26 6.63 -11.49
N PRO A 257 -4.26 7.52 -11.54
CA PRO A 257 -5.16 7.78 -10.42
C PRO A 257 -6.23 6.70 -10.24
N GLY A 258 -6.35 5.75 -11.16
CA GLY A 258 -7.32 4.67 -11.12
C GLY A 258 -8.11 4.45 -12.41
N PRO A 259 -8.91 3.36 -12.45
CA PRO A 259 -9.71 3.01 -13.62
C PRO A 259 -10.93 3.92 -13.78
N GLN A 260 -11.42 4.03 -15.01
CA GLN A 260 -12.70 4.69 -15.32
C GLN A 260 -13.90 3.73 -15.33
N LYS A 261 -13.66 2.42 -15.33
CA LYS A 261 -14.69 1.39 -15.35
C LYS A 261 -14.16 0.14 -14.67
N VAL A 262 -15.02 -0.48 -13.86
CA VAL A 262 -14.76 -1.76 -13.18
C VAL A 262 -15.95 -2.70 -13.44
N TYR A 263 -15.65 -3.94 -13.78
CA TYR A 263 -16.64 -5.01 -13.85
C TYR A 263 -16.13 -6.24 -13.13
N THR A 264 -16.96 -6.80 -12.27
CA THR A 264 -16.60 -7.94 -11.43
C THR A 264 -17.70 -8.97 -11.41
N THR A 265 -17.32 -10.24 -11.51
CA THR A 265 -18.15 -11.41 -11.24
C THR A 265 -17.47 -12.31 -10.21
N GLY A 266 -18.24 -13.16 -9.53
CA GLY A 266 -17.68 -14.05 -8.50
C GLY A 266 -18.76 -14.90 -7.86
N ASP A 267 -18.34 -15.81 -6.98
CA ASP A 267 -19.21 -16.72 -6.25
C ASP A 267 -18.99 -16.70 -4.75
N ILE A 268 -20.04 -16.99 -3.99
CA ILE A 268 -20.04 -17.15 -2.51
C ILE A 268 -20.22 -18.63 -2.18
N ASP A 269 -19.42 -19.17 -1.25
CA ASP A 269 -19.45 -20.57 -0.82
C ASP A 269 -20.34 -20.83 0.43
N GLY A 270 -21.04 -19.80 0.92
CA GLY A 270 -21.92 -19.89 2.07
C GLY A 270 -21.24 -19.78 3.45
N VAL A 271 -19.91 -19.60 3.53
CA VAL A 271 -19.18 -19.43 4.82
C VAL A 271 -19.07 -17.94 5.21
N GLY A 272 -19.81 -17.08 4.61
CA GLY A 272 -19.83 -15.64 4.81
C GLY A 272 -20.67 -14.99 3.72
N ASP A 273 -20.54 -13.68 3.56
CA ASP A 273 -21.26 -12.94 2.53
C ASP A 273 -20.32 -12.19 1.56
N THR A 274 -19.02 -12.55 1.54
CA THR A 274 -18.05 -12.09 0.55
C THR A 274 -17.68 -13.20 -0.43
N PRO A 275 -17.39 -12.87 -1.70
CA PRO A 275 -16.97 -13.87 -2.68
C PRO A 275 -15.70 -14.61 -2.28
N TYR A 276 -15.62 -15.90 -2.63
CA TYR A 276 -14.42 -16.73 -2.51
C TYR A 276 -13.73 -16.98 -3.86
N ILE A 277 -14.46 -16.76 -4.96
CA ILE A 277 -13.93 -16.62 -6.31
C ILE A 277 -14.30 -15.23 -6.82
N MET A 278 -13.36 -14.54 -7.44
CA MET A 278 -13.59 -13.22 -8.00
C MET A 278 -12.78 -13.02 -9.28
N LEU A 279 -13.45 -12.55 -10.33
CA LEU A 279 -12.84 -12.14 -11.58
C LEU A 279 -13.20 -10.68 -11.84
N SER A 280 -12.19 -9.84 -11.96
CA SER A 280 -12.38 -8.40 -12.11
C SER A 280 -11.63 -7.86 -13.32
N TYR A 281 -12.32 -6.98 -14.04
CA TYR A 281 -11.79 -6.23 -15.17
C TYR A 281 -11.81 -4.74 -14.87
N PHE A 282 -10.71 -4.06 -15.22
CA PHE A 282 -10.55 -2.63 -15.01
C PHE A 282 -10.12 -1.96 -16.31
N ASP A 283 -10.77 -0.86 -16.63
CA ASP A 283 -10.50 -0.04 -17.80
C ASP A 283 -9.82 1.26 -17.36
N TYR A 284 -8.54 1.41 -17.68
CA TYR A 284 -7.75 2.59 -17.35
C TYR A 284 -7.69 3.51 -18.57
N PRO A 285 -8.09 4.80 -18.43
CA PRO A 285 -8.07 5.74 -19.54
C PRO A 285 -6.65 6.19 -19.90
N ALA A 286 -6.44 6.62 -21.12
CA ALA A 286 -5.24 7.32 -21.52
C ALA A 286 -5.09 8.63 -20.72
N ARG A 287 -3.88 8.90 -20.23
CA ARG A 287 -3.61 10.09 -19.43
C ARG A 287 -2.11 10.42 -19.33
N ASN A 288 -1.78 11.71 -19.26
CA ASN A 288 -0.42 12.19 -18.99
C ASN A 288 0.67 11.56 -19.90
N GLY A 289 0.35 11.35 -21.17
CA GLY A 289 1.26 10.71 -22.13
C GLY A 289 1.27 9.17 -22.09
N SER A 290 0.54 8.55 -21.16
CA SER A 290 0.32 7.10 -21.18
C SER A 290 -0.92 6.75 -22.00
N ASP A 291 -0.83 5.66 -22.78
CA ASP A 291 -1.99 5.11 -23.50
C ASP A 291 -3.00 4.46 -22.50
N ALA A 292 -4.23 4.25 -22.99
CA ALA A 292 -5.21 3.48 -22.26
C ALA A 292 -4.78 2.02 -22.15
N PHE A 293 -4.99 1.40 -21.00
CA PHE A 293 -4.67 -0.01 -20.78
C PHE A 293 -5.78 -0.73 -20.02
N LYS A 294 -5.75 -2.04 -20.07
CA LYS A 294 -6.72 -2.92 -19.41
C LYS A 294 -6.02 -3.72 -18.33
N VAL A 295 -6.78 -4.02 -17.25
CA VAL A 295 -6.29 -4.86 -16.16
C VAL A 295 -7.28 -5.99 -15.93
N ALA A 296 -6.78 -7.21 -15.76
CA ALA A 296 -7.53 -8.37 -15.35
C ALA A 296 -6.94 -8.94 -14.06
N LEU A 297 -7.75 -9.00 -13.00
CA LEU A 297 -7.36 -9.64 -11.74
C LEU A 297 -8.32 -10.77 -11.43
N THR A 298 -7.76 -11.91 -11.06
CA THR A 298 -8.53 -13.09 -10.68
C THR A 298 -8.09 -13.59 -9.31
N ALA A 299 -9.03 -14.11 -8.52
CA ALA A 299 -8.72 -14.77 -7.27
C ALA A 299 -9.59 -16.01 -7.09
N ASN A 300 -8.98 -17.09 -6.61
CA ASN A 300 -9.67 -18.34 -6.31
C ASN A 300 -9.16 -18.92 -4.98
N TYR A 301 -9.95 -18.76 -3.95
CA TYR A 301 -9.66 -19.31 -2.62
C TYR A 301 -10.03 -20.79 -2.48
N ALA A 302 -10.71 -21.39 -3.47
CA ALA A 302 -10.98 -22.82 -3.50
C ALA A 302 -9.80 -23.63 -4.05
N ASP A 303 -8.83 -22.97 -4.71
CA ASP A 303 -7.70 -23.64 -5.31
C ASP A 303 -6.55 -23.80 -4.29
N SER A 304 -6.48 -24.99 -3.70
CA SER A 304 -5.40 -25.36 -2.78
C SER A 304 -4.16 -25.97 -3.47
N VAL A 305 -4.21 -26.17 -4.78
CA VAL A 305 -3.21 -26.96 -5.54
C VAL A 305 -2.40 -26.10 -6.49
N SER A 306 -3.02 -25.17 -7.19
CA SER A 306 -2.34 -24.33 -8.18
C SER A 306 -1.55 -23.21 -7.52
N LYS A 307 -0.26 -23.39 -7.36
CA LYS A 307 0.68 -22.31 -6.93
C LYS A 307 1.18 -21.50 -8.13
N LYS A 308 0.31 -21.16 -9.06
CA LYS A 308 0.72 -20.51 -10.32
C LYS A 308 1.24 -19.08 -10.12
N TRP A 309 0.77 -18.39 -9.09
CA TRP A 309 1.09 -17.00 -8.82
C TRP A 309 1.26 -16.78 -7.32
N SER A 310 2.25 -16.01 -6.91
CA SER A 310 2.23 -15.45 -5.57
C SER A 310 1.20 -14.32 -5.52
N SER A 311 0.67 -14.03 -4.36
CA SER A 311 -0.38 -13.02 -4.17
C SER A 311 0.03 -11.59 -4.54
N LEU A 312 1.24 -11.37 -5.04
CA LEU A 312 1.82 -10.05 -5.22
C LEU A 312 2.46 -9.85 -6.60
N ASP A 313 2.54 -10.92 -7.41
CA ASP A 313 3.15 -10.88 -8.74
C ASP A 313 2.10 -10.53 -9.79
N PHE A 314 2.51 -9.82 -10.81
CA PHE A 314 1.68 -9.53 -11.97
C PHE A 314 2.52 -9.36 -13.23
N ASN A 315 1.88 -9.53 -14.40
CA ASN A 315 2.49 -9.29 -15.68
C ASN A 315 1.99 -7.96 -16.25
N MET A 316 2.90 -7.22 -16.88
CA MET A 316 2.61 -6.04 -17.67
C MET A 316 3.01 -6.33 -19.11
N THR A 317 2.07 -6.19 -20.05
CA THR A 317 2.29 -6.40 -21.49
C THR A 317 2.27 -5.07 -22.22
N GLY A 318 3.32 -4.82 -22.96
CA GLY A 318 3.42 -3.72 -23.91
C GLY A 318 3.54 -4.24 -25.36
N ASN A 319 3.57 -3.33 -26.32
CA ASN A 319 3.70 -3.69 -27.72
C ASN A 319 5.14 -4.11 -28.15
N GLU A 320 6.15 -3.90 -27.27
CA GLU A 320 7.55 -4.29 -27.54
C GLU A 320 8.07 -5.37 -26.59
N GLY A 321 7.33 -5.72 -25.54
CA GLY A 321 7.75 -6.73 -24.59
C GLY A 321 6.83 -6.85 -23.39
N THR A 322 7.26 -7.64 -22.40
CA THR A 322 6.54 -7.87 -21.16
C THR A 322 7.44 -7.70 -19.95
N LEU A 323 6.86 -7.26 -18.84
CA LEU A 323 7.47 -7.32 -17.50
C LEU A 323 6.69 -8.29 -16.63
N ARG A 324 7.37 -9.24 -16.00
CA ARG A 324 6.87 -9.91 -14.81
C ARG A 324 7.41 -9.15 -13.62
N VAL A 325 6.51 -8.62 -12.81
CA VAL A 325 6.84 -7.79 -11.65
C VAL A 325 6.60 -8.59 -10.38
N GLU A 326 7.64 -8.71 -9.58
CA GLU A 326 7.65 -9.30 -8.24
C GLU A 326 8.23 -8.27 -7.26
N TRP A 327 8.07 -8.43 -5.96
CA TRP A 327 8.54 -7.40 -5.03
C TRP A 327 10.08 -7.30 -4.96
N ASP A 328 10.77 -8.38 -5.16
CA ASP A 328 12.25 -8.47 -5.07
C ASP A 328 12.95 -8.46 -6.42
N LYS A 329 12.21 -8.60 -7.52
CA LYS A 329 12.79 -8.71 -8.86
C LYS A 329 11.81 -8.33 -9.97
N VAL A 330 12.36 -8.08 -11.16
CA VAL A 330 11.61 -7.87 -12.40
C VAL A 330 12.25 -8.69 -13.51
N THR A 331 11.44 -9.41 -14.28
CA THR A 331 11.88 -10.07 -15.51
C THR A 331 11.35 -9.30 -16.72
N LEU A 332 12.25 -8.81 -17.58
CA LEU A 332 11.92 -8.23 -18.87
C LEU A 332 12.06 -9.29 -19.94
N LYS A 333 11.02 -9.45 -20.77
CA LYS A 333 11.06 -10.33 -21.95
C LYS A 333 10.61 -9.57 -23.19
N LYS A 334 11.37 -9.70 -24.27
CA LYS A 334 11.07 -9.07 -25.58
C LYS A 334 10.75 -10.13 -26.63
N ALA A 335 9.99 -9.73 -27.65
CA ALA A 335 9.67 -10.61 -28.78
C ALA A 335 10.89 -10.82 -29.70
N SER A 336 11.81 -9.86 -29.72
CA SER A 336 13.04 -9.91 -30.50
C SER A 336 14.29 -9.88 -29.62
N LYS A 337 15.46 -10.15 -30.20
CA LYS A 337 16.74 -10.04 -29.51
C LYS A 337 16.91 -8.63 -28.90
N ILE A 338 17.37 -8.57 -27.65
CA ILE A 338 17.65 -7.32 -26.94
C ILE A 338 18.86 -6.67 -27.59
N SER A 339 18.68 -5.48 -28.15
CA SER A 339 19.70 -4.70 -28.83
C SER A 339 20.46 -3.77 -27.90
N ALA A 340 21.57 -3.19 -28.36
CA ALA A 340 22.28 -2.14 -27.64
C ALA A 340 21.38 -0.93 -27.33
N ALA A 341 20.47 -0.56 -28.23
CA ALA A 341 19.51 0.53 -28.01
C ALA A 341 18.48 0.22 -26.92
N ASP A 342 18.21 -1.05 -26.65
CA ASP A 342 17.37 -1.42 -25.52
C ASP A 342 18.07 -1.14 -24.19
N PHE A 343 19.39 -1.28 -24.11
CA PHE A 343 20.14 -1.00 -22.89
C PHE A 343 20.07 0.48 -22.48
N ASP A 344 19.93 1.41 -23.41
CA ASP A 344 19.73 2.83 -23.09
C ASP A 344 18.39 3.06 -22.36
N LYS A 345 17.35 2.31 -22.75
CA LYS A 345 16.04 2.29 -22.08
C LYS A 345 16.10 1.62 -20.69
N LEU A 346 17.15 0.87 -20.42
CA LEU A 346 17.36 0.16 -19.15
C LEU A 346 18.26 0.94 -18.21
N ALA A 347 18.80 2.09 -18.65
CA ALA A 347 19.74 2.90 -17.88
C ALA A 347 19.21 3.25 -16.49
N PRO A 348 20.04 3.17 -15.47
CA PRO A 348 19.60 3.39 -14.08
C PRO A 348 19.25 4.86 -13.83
N ILE A 349 18.17 5.07 -13.08
CA ILE A 349 17.81 6.37 -12.54
C ILE A 349 17.96 6.28 -11.01
N GLY A 350 19.21 6.11 -10.54
CA GLY A 350 19.52 6.11 -9.10
C GLY A 350 18.87 4.95 -8.32
N ASN A 351 18.93 3.73 -8.84
CA ASN A 351 18.32 2.55 -8.25
C ASN A 351 19.36 1.49 -7.89
N THR A 352 19.07 0.67 -6.89
CA THR A 352 19.97 -0.39 -6.39
C THR A 352 20.05 -1.62 -7.32
N ILE A 353 19.06 -1.79 -8.25
CA ILE A 353 19.07 -2.86 -9.24
C ILE A 353 19.57 -2.32 -10.59
N ASP A 354 20.87 -2.11 -10.72
CA ASP A 354 21.43 -1.42 -11.89
C ASP A 354 21.86 -2.36 -13.02
N LYS A 355 22.28 -3.59 -12.69
CA LYS A 355 22.81 -4.54 -13.67
C LYS A 355 21.89 -5.74 -13.79
N PRO A 356 21.25 -5.93 -14.96
CA PRO A 356 20.47 -7.14 -15.20
C PRO A 356 21.37 -8.36 -15.40
N GLU A 357 20.85 -9.52 -15.01
CA GLU A 357 21.38 -10.82 -15.41
C GLU A 357 20.74 -11.19 -16.75
N GLN A 358 21.57 -11.50 -17.76
CA GLN A 358 21.06 -11.96 -19.04
C GLN A 358 20.68 -13.43 -18.94
N VAL A 359 19.37 -13.72 -19.02
CA VAL A 359 18.81 -15.08 -18.97
C VAL A 359 18.86 -15.72 -20.38
N SER A 360 18.57 -14.91 -21.41
CA SER A 360 18.65 -15.31 -22.82
C SER A 360 18.82 -14.07 -23.71
N ASP A 361 18.93 -14.27 -25.03
CA ASP A 361 18.99 -13.16 -26.00
C ASP A 361 17.77 -12.23 -25.97
N THR A 362 16.65 -12.70 -25.41
CA THR A 362 15.37 -11.99 -25.33
C THR A 362 14.90 -11.71 -23.89
N GLU A 363 15.66 -12.10 -22.88
CA GLU A 363 15.20 -12.04 -21.49
C GLU A 363 16.29 -11.55 -20.53
N LEU A 364 15.93 -10.56 -19.70
CA LEU A 364 16.77 -9.99 -18.65
C LEU A 364 16.06 -10.11 -17.29
N LEU A 365 16.85 -10.46 -16.28
CA LEU A 365 16.41 -10.49 -14.88
C LEU A 365 17.07 -9.37 -14.09
N PHE A 366 16.26 -8.53 -13.46
CA PHE A 366 16.69 -7.51 -12.53
C PHE A 366 16.35 -7.99 -11.10
N VAL A 367 17.37 -8.22 -10.29
CA VAL A 367 17.21 -8.72 -8.93
C VAL A 367 18.20 -8.04 -7.98
N GLU A 368 17.75 -7.63 -6.81
CA GLU A 368 18.62 -7.22 -5.72
C GLU A 368 18.84 -8.40 -4.79
N LYS A 369 20.03 -9.00 -4.87
CA LYS A 369 20.37 -10.18 -4.06
C LYS A 369 20.35 -9.82 -2.57
N GLY A 370 19.60 -10.59 -1.78
CA GLY A 370 19.47 -10.37 -0.34
C GLY A 370 18.42 -9.33 0.06
N TYR A 371 17.75 -8.69 -0.89
CA TYR A 371 16.63 -7.80 -0.57
C TYR A 371 15.39 -8.61 -0.17
N ASN A 372 14.89 -8.36 1.03
CA ASN A 372 13.68 -9.03 1.53
C ASN A 372 12.84 -8.12 2.42
N ASN A 373 13.01 -6.79 2.32
CA ASN A 373 12.53 -5.93 3.38
C ASN A 373 11.80 -4.65 2.94
N CYS A 374 10.93 -4.78 1.92
CA CYS A 374 10.09 -3.64 1.49
C CYS A 374 9.21 -3.08 2.63
N HIS A 375 8.83 -3.91 3.60
CA HIS A 375 8.09 -3.46 4.77
C HIS A 375 8.91 -2.50 5.65
N LEU A 376 10.19 -2.82 5.89
CA LEU A 376 11.07 -1.93 6.66
C LEU A 376 11.32 -0.61 5.92
N ASP A 377 11.61 -0.68 4.63
CA ASP A 377 11.81 0.52 3.81
C ASP A 377 10.56 1.39 3.80
N HIS A 378 9.39 0.76 3.65
CA HIS A 378 8.12 1.46 3.62
C HIS A 378 7.83 2.17 4.94
N ILE A 379 7.93 1.46 6.06
CA ILE A 379 7.63 2.03 7.38
C ILE A 379 8.71 3.03 7.84
N SER A 380 9.97 2.86 7.42
CA SER A 380 11.04 3.84 7.70
C SER A 380 10.73 5.20 7.08
N ARG A 381 10.19 5.24 5.85
CA ARG A 381 9.76 6.48 5.19
C ARG A 381 8.69 7.24 5.97
N PHE A 382 7.79 6.53 6.68
CA PHE A 382 6.82 7.15 7.55
C PHE A 382 7.48 7.90 8.71
N PHE A 383 8.42 7.26 9.41
CA PHE A 383 9.13 7.89 10.52
C PHE A 383 10.08 8.99 10.06
N ASP A 384 10.72 8.82 8.92
CA ASP A 384 11.57 9.85 8.34
C ASP A 384 10.76 11.08 7.93
N ALA A 385 9.55 10.87 7.38
CA ALA A 385 8.65 11.97 7.04
C ALA A 385 8.19 12.74 8.30
N ILE A 386 7.92 12.05 9.40
CA ILE A 386 7.59 12.68 10.68
C ILE A 386 8.77 13.56 11.19
N ARG A 387 9.97 13.00 11.20
CA ARG A 387 11.19 13.68 11.71
C ARG A 387 11.59 14.88 10.87
N ASN A 388 11.49 14.72 9.55
CA ASN A 388 11.93 15.74 8.59
C ASN A 388 10.81 16.67 8.13
N LYS A 389 9.57 16.45 8.61
CA LYS A 389 8.36 17.20 8.20
C LYS A 389 8.15 17.20 6.68
N THR A 390 8.35 16.04 6.06
CA THR A 390 8.21 15.83 4.62
C THR A 390 6.95 15.04 4.29
N LYS A 391 6.63 14.94 3.00
CA LYS A 391 5.50 14.12 2.52
C LYS A 391 5.97 12.71 2.22
N VAL A 392 5.02 11.77 2.28
CA VAL A 392 5.18 10.38 1.83
C VAL A 392 4.50 10.17 0.48
N GLU A 393 4.98 9.20 -0.30
CA GLU A 393 4.35 8.85 -1.59
C GLU A 393 3.00 8.16 -1.41
N ALA A 394 2.87 7.32 -0.37
CA ALA A 394 1.65 6.59 -0.04
C ALA A 394 0.72 7.40 0.90
N ASP A 395 0.50 8.67 0.60
CA ASP A 395 -0.38 9.55 1.37
C ASP A 395 -1.86 9.16 1.28
N VAL A 396 -2.75 9.90 1.95
CA VAL A 396 -4.20 9.65 1.94
C VAL A 396 -4.76 9.63 0.52
N ARG A 397 -4.32 10.56 -0.35
CA ARG A 397 -4.86 10.64 -1.72
C ARG A 397 -4.49 9.41 -2.53
N PHE A 398 -3.23 9.00 -2.49
CA PHE A 398 -2.79 7.75 -3.11
C PHE A 398 -3.50 6.53 -2.49
N ALA A 399 -3.59 6.48 -1.17
CA ALA A 399 -4.26 5.40 -0.45
C ALA A 399 -5.72 5.21 -0.87
N VAL A 400 -6.45 6.32 -1.02
CA VAL A 400 -7.83 6.32 -1.50
C VAL A 400 -7.89 5.88 -2.97
N GLN A 401 -7.04 6.43 -3.83
CA GLN A 401 -6.99 6.07 -5.25
C GLN A 401 -6.79 4.57 -5.46
N THR A 402 -5.99 3.93 -4.63
CA THR A 402 -5.71 2.48 -4.72
C THR A 402 -6.77 1.60 -4.05
N ALA A 403 -7.44 2.10 -3.02
CA ALA A 403 -8.53 1.38 -2.35
C ALA A 403 -9.84 1.42 -3.13
N VAL A 404 -10.13 2.53 -3.82
CA VAL A 404 -11.38 2.71 -4.58
C VAL A 404 -11.65 1.60 -5.59
N PRO A 405 -10.72 1.19 -6.46
CA PRO A 405 -10.99 0.11 -7.43
C PRO A 405 -11.39 -1.20 -6.74
N ALA A 406 -10.84 -1.50 -5.56
CA ALA A 406 -11.24 -2.67 -4.78
C ALA A 406 -12.67 -2.55 -4.24
N VAL A 407 -13.06 -1.37 -3.74
CA VAL A 407 -14.45 -1.10 -3.31
C VAL A 407 -15.41 -1.20 -4.50
N LEU A 408 -15.03 -0.65 -5.67
CA LEU A 408 -15.84 -0.72 -6.90
C LEU A 408 -16.01 -2.15 -7.43
N CYS A 409 -15.04 -3.05 -7.20
CA CYS A 409 -15.21 -4.48 -7.48
C CYS A 409 -16.42 -5.05 -6.75
N TYR A 410 -16.54 -4.72 -5.47
CA TYR A 410 -17.64 -5.22 -4.66
C TYR A 410 -18.98 -4.61 -5.08
N GLU A 411 -19.02 -3.31 -5.38
CA GLU A 411 -20.23 -2.65 -5.91
C GLU A 411 -20.66 -3.26 -7.27
N SER A 412 -19.70 -3.56 -8.15
CA SER A 412 -19.96 -4.21 -9.44
C SER A 412 -20.49 -5.62 -9.25
N TYR A 413 -19.88 -6.40 -8.35
CA TYR A 413 -20.32 -7.75 -8.01
C TYR A 413 -21.77 -7.77 -7.50
N LEU A 414 -22.09 -6.90 -6.53
CA LEU A 414 -23.44 -6.82 -5.95
C LEU A 414 -24.52 -6.39 -6.95
N SER A 415 -24.17 -5.49 -7.86
CA SER A 415 -25.11 -4.99 -8.88
C SER A 415 -25.19 -5.86 -10.12
N GLY A 416 -24.25 -6.79 -10.34
CA GLY A 416 -24.09 -7.56 -11.56
C GLY A 416 -23.80 -6.70 -12.81
N LYS A 417 -23.37 -5.44 -12.64
CA LYS A 417 -23.18 -4.46 -13.71
C LYS A 417 -21.81 -3.77 -13.61
N PRO A 418 -21.27 -3.27 -14.74
CA PRO A 418 -20.13 -2.40 -14.70
C PRO A 418 -20.39 -1.13 -13.88
N VAL A 419 -19.42 -0.73 -13.07
CA VAL A 419 -19.41 0.56 -12.37
C VAL A 419 -18.50 1.51 -13.11
N TYR A 420 -19.00 2.71 -13.44
CA TYR A 420 -18.22 3.77 -14.10
C TYR A 420 -17.79 4.78 -13.06
N TRP A 421 -16.54 5.18 -13.13
CA TRP A 421 -15.87 5.99 -12.12
C TRP A 421 -15.12 7.19 -12.69
N ASP A 422 -15.08 8.27 -11.95
CA ASP A 422 -14.20 9.40 -12.20
C ASP A 422 -13.07 9.39 -11.16
N PRO A 423 -11.86 8.91 -11.52
CA PRO A 423 -10.77 8.77 -10.57
C PRO A 423 -10.14 10.12 -10.14
N VAL A 424 -10.50 11.20 -10.80
CA VAL A 424 -10.00 12.55 -10.47
C VAL A 424 -10.90 13.23 -9.44
N ASN A 425 -12.22 13.14 -9.67
CA ASN A 425 -13.22 13.81 -8.84
C ASN A 425 -13.84 12.87 -7.79
N PHE A 426 -13.39 11.63 -7.71
CA PHE A 426 -13.89 10.59 -6.78
C PHE A 426 -15.42 10.43 -6.84
N LYS A 427 -15.96 10.21 -8.04
CA LYS A 427 -17.42 10.11 -8.26
C LYS A 427 -17.80 8.92 -9.13
N ILE A 428 -18.86 8.22 -8.74
CA ILE A 428 -19.52 7.26 -9.61
C ILE A 428 -20.21 8.04 -10.73
N LYS A 429 -19.93 7.66 -11.98
CA LYS A 429 -20.58 8.24 -13.18
C LYS A 429 -21.88 7.50 -13.44
N LYS A 430 -22.97 8.23 -13.57
CA LYS A 430 -24.22 7.66 -14.11
C LYS A 430 -24.03 7.47 -15.61
N VAL A 431 -24.26 6.25 -16.09
CA VAL A 431 -24.37 5.97 -17.51
C VAL A 431 -25.82 6.23 -17.89
N SER A 432 -26.03 7.19 -18.75
CA SER A 432 -27.34 7.49 -19.36
C SER A 432 -27.72 6.38 -20.34
#